data_29466fb5d328c81c85c84ec1917ea822
#
_entry.id   29466fb5d328c81c85c84ec1917ea822
#
_cell.length_a   1.000
_cell.length_b   1.000
_cell.length_c   1.000
_cell.angle_alpha   90.00
_cell.angle_beta   90.00
_cell.angle_gamma   90.00
#
_symmetry.space_group_name_H-M   'P 1'
#
loop_
_entity.id
_entity.type
_entity.pdbx_description
1 polymer ?
#
loop_
_entity_poly.entity_id
_entity_poly.type
_entity_poly.pdbx_seq_one_letter_code
_entity_poly.pdbx_strand_id
1 'polypeptide(L)'
;MRLSELGLNGFIIHDPADFEEFLENKEYNWDYVDDSLMGLKTVEPHITCYVQDNEQGTDMLSALGGTLDELKENDTDDFYGSLDVTIDCVREEDWANNWKQYYKPFTVGKKLIVKPSWEEVENTDGRKILEIDPASSFGTGQHHTTRLVMELLEKQIHEGDRMLDLGTGSGILSIAGLLLGAKQAVMVDIFENSVRTAKENTEKNGFGSDMVSAYIGNISDDEPLREKIGTGFDIITANILADVIVSMSPYFSGFLKKNGKLIVSGIITERLDEVLSALQENNIKVESISEKEGWNAILCTCNL
;
A
#
# COMPACT_ATOMS: atom_id res chain seq x y z
N MET A 1 -23.70 -19.87 10.94
CA MET A 1 -24.66 -20.84 10.36
C MET A 1 -26.08 -20.25 10.26
N ARG A 2 -26.72 -19.75 11.33
CA ARG A 2 -28.08 -19.19 11.21
C ARG A 2 -28.23 -17.91 10.36
N LEU A 3 -27.23 -17.01 10.34
CA LEU A 3 -27.27 -15.81 9.49
C LEU A 3 -27.30 -16.15 8.00
N SER A 4 -26.55 -17.17 7.59
CA SER A 4 -26.54 -17.65 6.20
C SER A 4 -27.86 -18.31 5.79
N GLU A 5 -28.58 -18.94 6.73
CA GLU A 5 -29.91 -19.53 6.51
C GLU A 5 -30.96 -18.45 6.26
N LEU A 6 -30.74 -17.25 6.80
CA LEU A 6 -31.59 -16.06 6.55
C LEU A 6 -31.22 -15.34 5.24
N GLY A 7 -30.27 -15.85 4.47
CA GLY A 7 -29.83 -15.24 3.22
C GLY A 7 -28.81 -14.10 3.41
N LEU A 8 -28.33 -13.87 4.62
CA LEU A 8 -27.24 -12.92 4.92
C LEU A 8 -25.90 -13.58 4.55
N ASN A 9 -25.38 -13.28 3.35
CA ASN A 9 -24.18 -13.91 2.80
C ASN A 9 -22.91 -13.06 2.94
N GLY A 10 -23.03 -11.80 3.37
CA GLY A 10 -21.90 -10.91 3.63
C GLY A 10 -21.97 -10.35 5.04
N PHE A 11 -21.10 -10.80 5.93
CA PHE A 11 -20.99 -10.27 7.27
C PHE A 11 -19.51 -10.18 7.70
N ILE A 12 -19.24 -9.24 8.58
CA ILE A 12 -17.92 -9.02 9.18
C ILE A 12 -18.01 -9.41 10.64
N ILE A 13 -17.16 -10.29 11.08
CA ILE A 13 -17.02 -10.67 12.49
C ILE A 13 -15.92 -9.80 13.09
N HIS A 14 -16.24 -9.12 14.18
CA HIS A 14 -15.29 -8.36 14.97
C HIS A 14 -15.06 -9.11 16.28
N ASP A 15 -13.99 -9.89 16.34
CA ASP A 15 -13.59 -10.64 17.52
C ASP A 15 -12.16 -10.27 17.91
N PRO A 16 -11.93 -9.74 19.12
CA PRO A 16 -10.58 -9.47 19.61
C PRO A 16 -9.66 -10.69 19.57
N ALA A 17 -10.21 -11.91 19.78
CA ALA A 17 -9.43 -13.14 19.75
C ALA A 17 -8.85 -13.45 18.35
N ASP A 18 -9.62 -13.19 17.28
CA ASP A 18 -9.14 -13.34 15.90
C ASP A 18 -7.99 -12.36 15.60
N PHE A 19 -8.05 -11.15 16.15
CA PHE A 19 -6.98 -10.17 15.99
C PHE A 19 -5.74 -10.53 16.81
N GLU A 20 -5.89 -11.11 17.99
CA GLU A 20 -4.77 -11.62 18.78
C GLU A 20 -4.10 -12.81 18.08
N GLU A 21 -4.89 -13.76 17.55
CA GLU A 21 -4.37 -14.87 16.75
C GLU A 21 -3.61 -14.38 15.50
N PHE A 22 -4.17 -13.36 14.81
CA PHE A 22 -3.49 -12.70 13.69
C PHE A 22 -2.14 -12.12 14.10
N LEU A 23 -2.05 -11.47 15.26
CA LEU A 23 -0.79 -10.88 15.75
C LEU A 23 0.26 -11.94 16.14
N GLU A 24 -0.18 -13.11 16.63
CA GLU A 24 0.70 -14.22 17.00
C GLU A 24 1.16 -15.03 15.80
N ASN A 25 0.36 -15.10 14.75
CA ASN A 25 0.61 -15.92 13.56
C ASN A 25 1.47 -15.18 12.53
N LYS A 26 2.79 -15.45 12.57
CA LYS A 26 3.74 -14.89 11.60
C LYS A 26 3.69 -15.50 10.19
N GLU A 27 2.85 -16.50 9.94
CA GLU A 27 2.67 -17.08 8.60
C GLU A 27 2.04 -16.08 7.61
N TYR A 28 1.38 -15.02 8.10
CA TYR A 28 0.80 -13.96 7.27
C TYR A 28 1.82 -12.94 6.73
N ASN A 29 3.13 -13.13 6.96
CA ASN A 29 4.21 -12.30 6.42
C ASN A 29 4.01 -10.79 6.62
N TRP A 30 3.56 -10.35 7.81
CA TRP A 30 3.52 -8.95 8.16
C TRP A 30 4.73 -8.57 9.03
N ASP A 31 5.37 -7.44 8.72
CA ASP A 31 6.50 -6.91 9.50
C ASP A 31 6.04 -5.82 10.49
N TYR A 32 4.86 -5.22 10.26
CA TYR A 32 4.32 -4.13 11.06
C TYR A 32 2.79 -4.15 11.05
N VAL A 33 2.20 -3.83 12.18
CA VAL A 33 0.75 -3.58 12.34
C VAL A 33 0.58 -2.14 12.80
N ASP A 34 -0.22 -1.36 12.06
CA ASP A 34 -0.47 0.04 12.37
C ASP A 34 -1.12 0.21 13.75
N ASP A 35 -0.64 1.18 14.53
CA ASP A 35 -1.14 1.45 15.87
C ASP A 35 -2.64 1.77 15.91
N SER A 36 -3.21 2.28 14.81
CA SER A 36 -4.66 2.50 14.68
C SER A 36 -5.48 1.22 14.74
N LEU A 37 -4.88 0.06 14.37
CA LEU A 37 -5.53 -1.25 14.44
C LEU A 37 -5.47 -1.87 15.85
N MET A 38 -4.62 -1.37 16.74
CA MET A 38 -4.50 -1.89 18.11
C MET A 38 -5.78 -1.73 18.93
N GLY A 39 -6.66 -0.82 18.55
CA GLY A 39 -8.00 -0.69 19.10
C GLY A 39 -8.86 -1.94 18.94
N LEU A 40 -8.57 -2.79 17.93
CA LEU A 40 -9.29 -4.04 17.68
C LEU A 40 -9.12 -5.07 18.80
N LYS A 41 -8.07 -4.97 19.63
CA LYS A 41 -7.87 -5.83 20.81
C LYS A 41 -8.92 -5.61 21.90
N THR A 42 -9.56 -4.46 21.92
CA THR A 42 -10.49 -4.03 22.99
C THR A 42 -11.90 -3.80 22.46
N VAL A 43 -12.15 -4.16 21.22
CA VAL A 43 -13.48 -4.05 20.61
C VAL A 43 -14.43 -5.04 21.27
N GLU A 44 -15.65 -4.64 21.53
CA GLU A 44 -16.69 -5.59 21.98
C GLU A 44 -17.01 -6.55 20.83
N PRO A 45 -17.01 -7.89 21.04
CA PRO A 45 -17.30 -8.83 19.99
C PRO A 45 -18.66 -8.56 19.35
N HIS A 46 -18.69 -8.37 18.04
CA HIS A 46 -19.94 -8.11 17.32
C HIS A 46 -19.87 -8.57 15.86
N ILE A 47 -21.03 -8.72 15.24
CA ILE A 47 -21.17 -9.07 13.83
C ILE A 47 -21.85 -7.90 13.11
N THR A 48 -21.22 -7.39 12.07
CA THR A 48 -21.79 -6.39 11.18
C THR A 48 -22.29 -7.08 9.90
N CYS A 49 -23.53 -6.89 9.55
CA CYS A 49 -24.10 -7.34 8.28
C CYS A 49 -24.79 -6.18 7.56
N TYR A 50 -24.83 -6.27 6.24
CA TYR A 50 -25.43 -5.25 5.38
C TYR A 50 -26.63 -5.84 4.65
N VAL A 51 -27.74 -5.13 4.72
CA VAL A 51 -28.97 -5.44 3.98
C VAL A 51 -29.34 -4.26 3.09
N GLN A 52 -29.98 -4.54 1.96
CA GLN A 52 -30.42 -3.49 1.06
C GLN A 52 -31.62 -2.74 1.67
N ASP A 53 -31.69 -1.43 1.49
CA ASP A 53 -32.82 -0.59 1.90
C ASP A 53 -33.97 -0.74 0.91
N ASN A 54 -34.68 -1.88 0.99
CA ASN A 54 -35.86 -2.23 0.18
C ASN A 54 -36.75 -3.20 0.95
N GLU A 55 -37.88 -3.61 0.35
CA GLU A 55 -38.84 -4.56 0.97
C GLU A 55 -38.13 -5.86 1.41
N GLN A 56 -37.26 -6.40 0.58
CA GLN A 56 -36.54 -7.63 0.89
C GLN A 56 -35.59 -7.47 2.10
N GLY A 57 -34.89 -6.33 2.20
CA GLY A 57 -34.03 -6.03 3.36
C GLY A 57 -34.87 -5.85 4.64
N THR A 58 -36.05 -5.24 4.54
CA THR A 58 -36.98 -5.10 5.68
C THR A 58 -37.42 -6.46 6.18
N ASP A 59 -37.79 -7.37 5.27
CA ASP A 59 -38.19 -8.75 5.59
C ASP A 59 -37.03 -9.52 6.25
N MET A 60 -35.81 -9.35 5.75
CA MET A 60 -34.58 -9.94 6.33
C MET A 60 -34.31 -9.44 7.74
N LEU A 61 -34.42 -8.14 7.99
CA LEU A 61 -34.27 -7.55 9.34
C LEU A 61 -35.32 -8.08 10.30
N SER A 62 -36.58 -8.22 9.84
CA SER A 62 -37.67 -8.76 10.66
C SER A 62 -37.45 -10.23 11.01
N ALA A 63 -36.97 -11.03 10.04
CA ALA A 63 -36.61 -12.44 10.26
C ALA A 63 -35.41 -12.58 11.20
N LEU A 64 -34.42 -11.70 11.07
CA LEU A 64 -33.25 -11.64 11.98
C LEU A 64 -33.68 -11.35 13.42
N GLY A 65 -34.57 -10.35 13.62
CA GLY A 65 -35.10 -10.02 14.94
C GLY A 65 -35.76 -11.21 15.59
N GLY A 66 -36.66 -11.91 14.87
CA GLY A 66 -37.31 -13.13 15.39
C GLY A 66 -36.32 -14.24 15.74
N THR A 67 -35.27 -14.43 14.92
CA THR A 67 -34.24 -15.44 15.21
C THR A 67 -33.40 -15.08 16.45
N LEU A 68 -33.12 -13.80 16.64
CA LEU A 68 -32.36 -13.34 17.84
C LEU A 68 -33.20 -13.45 19.10
N ASP A 69 -34.49 -13.15 19.03
CA ASP A 69 -35.42 -13.35 20.15
C ASP A 69 -35.52 -14.83 20.55
N GLU A 70 -35.60 -15.76 19.58
CA GLU A 70 -35.54 -17.21 19.85
C GLU A 70 -34.21 -17.63 20.49
N LEU A 71 -33.12 -17.05 20.05
CA LEU A 71 -31.79 -17.33 20.64
C LEU A 71 -31.74 -16.85 22.09
N LYS A 72 -32.18 -15.62 22.37
CA LYS A 72 -32.25 -15.05 23.75
C LYS A 72 -33.11 -15.91 24.67
N GLU A 73 -34.27 -16.35 24.22
CA GLU A 73 -35.18 -17.19 25.03
C GLU A 73 -34.59 -18.56 25.36
N ASN A 74 -33.75 -19.11 24.49
CA ASN A 74 -33.11 -20.42 24.65
C ASN A 74 -31.71 -20.37 25.26
N ASP A 75 -31.16 -19.20 25.49
CA ASP A 75 -29.81 -19.01 26.04
C ASP A 75 -29.85 -18.96 27.57
N THR A 76 -29.91 -20.14 28.20
CA THR A 76 -29.99 -20.26 29.66
C THR A 76 -28.65 -19.95 30.35
N ASP A 77 -27.54 -20.01 29.63
CA ASP A 77 -26.20 -19.92 30.19
C ASP A 77 -25.45 -18.62 29.76
N ASP A 78 -26.19 -17.67 29.15
CA ASP A 78 -25.65 -16.40 28.62
C ASP A 78 -24.48 -16.60 27.65
N PHE A 79 -24.57 -17.67 26.85
CA PHE A 79 -23.51 -18.10 25.92
C PHE A 79 -23.35 -17.15 24.74
N TYR A 80 -24.45 -16.55 24.27
CA TYR A 80 -24.45 -15.69 23.09
C TYR A 80 -24.28 -14.19 23.43
N GLY A 81 -24.14 -13.83 24.71
CA GLY A 81 -24.01 -12.44 25.15
C GLY A 81 -25.33 -11.64 24.98
N SER A 82 -25.22 -10.32 24.85
CA SER A 82 -26.40 -9.44 24.88
C SER A 82 -27.34 -9.65 23.68
N LEU A 83 -26.84 -10.09 22.52
CA LEU A 83 -27.56 -10.14 21.26
C LEU A 83 -28.30 -8.83 20.91
N ASP A 84 -27.75 -7.70 21.36
CA ASP A 84 -28.32 -6.40 21.06
C ASP A 84 -28.09 -6.02 19.60
N VAL A 85 -29.08 -5.39 18.99
CA VAL A 85 -29.02 -5.01 17.58
C VAL A 85 -29.02 -3.49 17.48
N THR A 86 -28.06 -2.96 16.75
CA THR A 86 -28.03 -1.56 16.34
C THR A 86 -28.24 -1.52 14.83
N ILE A 87 -29.19 -0.72 14.36
CA ILE A 87 -29.48 -0.55 12.93
C ILE A 87 -29.09 0.87 12.55
N ASP A 88 -28.13 0.98 11.65
CA ASP A 88 -27.71 2.25 11.07
C ASP A 88 -27.96 2.24 9.55
N CYS A 89 -28.39 3.38 9.01
CA CYS A 89 -28.58 3.54 7.58
C CYS A 89 -27.31 4.16 6.99
N VAL A 90 -26.57 3.38 6.21
CA VAL A 90 -25.36 3.84 5.54
C VAL A 90 -25.66 3.94 4.05
N ARG A 91 -25.54 5.13 3.48
CA ARG A 91 -25.60 5.28 2.02
C ARG A 91 -24.29 4.74 1.43
N GLU A 92 -24.41 3.93 0.38
CA GLU A 92 -23.25 3.37 -0.32
C GLU A 92 -22.28 4.46 -0.77
N GLU A 93 -22.81 5.61 -1.19
CA GLU A 93 -22.02 6.80 -1.58
C GLU A 93 -21.27 7.42 -0.40
N ASP A 94 -21.83 7.41 0.80
CA ASP A 94 -21.23 7.97 2.00
C ASP A 94 -20.09 7.05 2.49
N TRP A 95 -20.29 5.74 2.45
CA TRP A 95 -19.29 4.77 2.81
C TRP A 95 -18.12 4.76 1.82
N ALA A 96 -18.42 4.76 0.51
CA ALA A 96 -17.41 4.73 -0.55
C ALA A 96 -16.55 6.00 -0.60
N ASN A 97 -17.05 7.15 -0.11
CA ASN A 97 -16.40 8.45 -0.25
C ASN A 97 -15.97 9.09 1.07
N ASN A 98 -16.41 8.57 2.22
CA ASN A 98 -16.18 9.22 3.52
C ASN A 98 -14.68 9.35 3.87
N TRP A 99 -13.84 8.39 3.46
CA TRP A 99 -12.40 8.46 3.64
C TRP A 99 -11.74 9.56 2.82
N LYS A 100 -12.33 10.00 1.68
CA LYS A 100 -11.79 11.04 0.80
C LYS A 100 -11.63 12.38 1.52
N GLN A 101 -12.51 12.69 2.47
CA GLN A 101 -12.43 13.93 3.24
C GLN A 101 -11.18 14.03 4.12
N TYR A 102 -10.58 12.89 4.49
CA TYR A 102 -9.38 12.83 5.31
C TYR A 102 -8.08 12.84 4.50
N TYR A 103 -8.18 12.58 3.18
CA TYR A 103 -7.02 12.60 2.31
C TYR A 103 -6.82 13.99 1.70
N LYS A 104 -6.04 14.81 2.38
CA LYS A 104 -5.75 16.20 2.01
C LYS A 104 -4.39 16.35 1.33
N PRO A 105 -4.20 17.37 0.49
CA PRO A 105 -2.90 17.70 -0.09
C PRO A 105 -1.82 17.85 1.00
N PHE A 106 -0.63 17.33 0.72
CA PHE A 106 0.52 17.47 1.61
C PHE A 106 1.82 17.65 0.83
N THR A 107 2.79 18.30 1.44
CA THR A 107 4.11 18.51 0.85
C THR A 107 5.04 17.35 1.18
N VAL A 108 5.92 17.00 0.20
CA VAL A 108 7.03 16.07 0.39
C VAL A 108 8.31 16.73 -0.11
N GLY A 109 9.35 16.72 0.72
CA GLY A 109 10.57 17.42 0.43
C GLY A 109 10.35 18.92 0.14
N LYS A 110 11.08 19.45 -0.82
CA LYS A 110 11.02 20.85 -1.23
C LYS A 110 10.33 21.06 -2.58
N LYS A 111 10.18 20.01 -3.41
CA LYS A 111 9.77 20.12 -4.80
C LYS A 111 8.42 19.53 -5.13
N LEU A 112 7.82 18.75 -4.23
CA LEU A 112 6.58 18.00 -4.50
C LEU A 112 5.45 18.41 -3.57
N ILE A 113 4.22 18.40 -4.13
CA ILE A 113 2.95 18.36 -3.42
C ILE A 113 2.21 17.13 -3.91
N VAL A 114 1.79 16.27 -3.01
CA VAL A 114 0.93 15.11 -3.31
C VAL A 114 -0.50 15.50 -3.00
N LYS A 115 -1.41 15.26 -3.94
CA LYS A 115 -2.83 15.52 -3.78
C LYS A 115 -3.68 14.45 -4.49
N PRO A 116 -4.91 14.20 -4.03
CA PRO A 116 -5.89 13.45 -4.82
C PRO A 116 -6.54 14.31 -5.91
N SER A 117 -7.21 13.66 -6.86
CA SER A 117 -7.89 14.36 -7.98
C SER A 117 -8.98 15.31 -7.53
N TRP A 118 -9.67 15.03 -6.41
CA TRP A 118 -10.80 15.82 -5.88
C TRP A 118 -10.40 17.01 -5.01
N GLU A 119 -9.11 17.24 -4.77
CA GLU A 119 -8.61 18.39 -4.01
C GLU A 119 -7.91 19.38 -4.94
N GLU A 120 -8.07 20.66 -4.67
CA GLU A 120 -7.36 21.73 -5.38
C GLU A 120 -6.23 22.28 -4.51
N VAL A 121 -5.18 22.76 -5.15
CA VAL A 121 -4.04 23.42 -4.51
C VAL A 121 -3.93 24.83 -5.06
N GLU A 122 -4.32 25.82 -4.26
CA GLU A 122 -4.31 27.24 -4.67
C GLU A 122 -2.89 27.79 -4.83
N ASN A 123 -1.97 27.39 -3.97
CA ASN A 123 -0.58 27.84 -3.99
C ASN A 123 0.40 26.67 -3.93
N THR A 124 1.23 26.53 -4.93
CA THR A 124 2.24 25.47 -5.01
C THR A 124 3.61 25.86 -4.44
N ASP A 125 3.86 27.14 -4.19
CA ASP A 125 5.19 27.68 -3.83
C ASP A 125 6.31 27.18 -4.75
N GLY A 126 6.00 27.01 -6.05
CA GLY A 126 6.93 26.49 -7.05
C GLY A 126 7.14 24.98 -7.04
N ARG A 127 6.38 24.23 -6.21
CA ARG A 127 6.42 22.77 -6.19
C ARG A 127 5.62 22.19 -7.35
N LYS A 128 6.02 21.01 -7.79
CA LYS A 128 5.30 20.21 -8.79
C LYS A 128 4.19 19.42 -8.10
N ILE A 129 3.02 19.37 -8.71
CA ILE A 129 1.88 18.62 -8.21
C ILE A 129 2.00 17.18 -8.69
N LEU A 130 1.90 16.25 -7.76
CA LEU A 130 1.75 14.81 -7.97
C LEU A 130 0.32 14.44 -7.61
N GLU A 131 -0.47 14.12 -8.63
CA GLU A 131 -1.86 13.71 -8.44
C GLU A 131 -1.91 12.18 -8.30
N ILE A 132 -2.46 11.70 -7.18
CA ILE A 132 -2.60 10.28 -6.90
C ILE A 132 -3.96 9.99 -6.29
N ASP A 133 -4.72 9.12 -6.92
CA ASP A 133 -5.96 8.64 -6.33
C ASP A 133 -5.68 7.32 -5.63
N PRO A 134 -5.83 7.29 -4.29
CA PRO A 134 -5.72 6.05 -3.55
C PRO A 134 -6.84 5.11 -4.01
N ALA A 135 -6.47 4.07 -4.73
CA ALA A 135 -7.35 2.94 -5.04
C ALA A 135 -7.14 1.84 -3.97
N SER A 136 -7.62 0.65 -4.25
CA SER A 136 -7.34 -0.55 -3.43
C SER A 136 -5.86 -0.99 -3.42
N SER A 137 -4.97 -0.26 -4.11
CA SER A 137 -3.53 -0.52 -4.13
C SER A 137 -2.80 0.31 -3.07
N PHE A 138 -1.73 -0.24 -2.51
CA PHE A 138 -0.84 0.45 -1.57
C PHE A 138 -0.15 1.65 -2.24
N GLY A 139 0.21 2.68 -1.45
CA GLY A 139 0.99 3.82 -1.95
C GLY A 139 0.22 5.13 -2.06
N THR A 140 -0.48 5.55 -0.98
CA THR A 140 -1.11 6.88 -0.90
C THR A 140 -0.10 8.04 -0.78
N GLY A 141 1.16 7.73 -0.50
CA GLY A 141 2.20 8.73 -0.25
C GLY A 141 2.23 9.30 1.18
N GLN A 142 1.25 9.00 2.01
CA GLN A 142 1.21 9.50 3.39
C GLN A 142 2.16 8.73 4.31
N HIS A 143 2.41 7.45 4.01
CA HIS A 143 3.27 6.60 4.82
C HIS A 143 4.72 7.11 4.85
N HIS A 144 5.39 6.96 5.98
CA HIS A 144 6.76 7.45 6.19
C HIS A 144 7.76 6.88 5.19
N THR A 145 7.65 5.60 4.83
CA THR A 145 8.52 4.95 3.84
C THR A 145 8.44 5.62 2.47
N THR A 146 7.23 5.91 1.98
CA THR A 146 7.02 6.57 0.68
C THR A 146 7.58 7.99 0.69
N ARG A 147 7.39 8.73 1.78
CA ARG A 147 7.95 10.08 1.95
C ARG A 147 9.48 10.06 1.94
N LEU A 148 10.10 9.15 2.69
CA LEU A 148 11.56 9.00 2.73
C LEU A 148 12.13 8.71 1.34
N VAL A 149 11.51 7.81 0.56
CA VAL A 149 11.95 7.51 -0.80
C VAL A 149 11.80 8.74 -1.71
N MET A 150 10.66 9.44 -1.68
CA MET A 150 10.47 10.65 -2.49
C MET A 150 11.47 11.76 -2.14
N GLU A 151 11.81 11.95 -0.87
CA GLU A 151 12.83 12.90 -0.42
C GLU A 151 14.25 12.52 -0.89
N LEU A 152 14.56 11.23 -0.99
CA LEU A 152 15.80 10.74 -1.57
C LEU A 152 15.80 10.90 -3.09
N LEU A 153 14.70 10.57 -3.77
CA LEU A 153 14.52 10.80 -5.22
C LEU A 153 14.74 12.27 -5.57
N GLU A 154 14.21 13.22 -4.79
CA GLU A 154 14.39 14.65 -5.01
C GLU A 154 15.87 15.07 -5.06
N LYS A 155 16.74 14.35 -4.32
CA LYS A 155 18.19 14.63 -4.22
C LYS A 155 19.01 13.88 -5.28
N GLN A 156 18.50 12.74 -5.76
CA GLN A 156 19.29 11.81 -6.58
C GLN A 156 18.89 11.83 -8.06
N ILE A 157 17.65 12.18 -8.40
CA ILE A 157 17.19 12.23 -9.80
C ILE A 157 17.76 13.45 -10.52
N HIS A 158 18.23 13.21 -11.75
CA HIS A 158 18.70 14.22 -12.68
C HIS A 158 17.87 14.20 -13.96
N GLU A 159 17.95 15.29 -14.70
CA GLU A 159 17.26 15.41 -16.00
C GLU A 159 17.75 14.33 -16.97
N GLY A 160 16.80 13.59 -17.52
CA GLY A 160 17.08 12.54 -18.50
C GLY A 160 17.38 11.15 -17.92
N ASP A 161 17.31 10.95 -16.61
CA ASP A 161 17.51 9.66 -15.96
C ASP A 161 16.46 8.63 -16.37
N ARG A 162 16.84 7.35 -16.39
CA ARG A 162 15.94 6.20 -16.50
C ARG A 162 15.75 5.57 -15.14
N MET A 163 14.50 5.40 -14.76
CA MET A 163 14.09 4.85 -13.46
C MET A 163 13.46 3.48 -13.60
N LEU A 164 13.73 2.59 -12.64
CA LEU A 164 13.04 1.32 -12.43
C LEU A 164 12.39 1.35 -11.04
N ASP A 165 11.09 1.04 -10.97
CA ASP A 165 10.30 1.02 -9.74
C ASP A 165 9.76 -0.39 -9.50
N LEU A 166 10.29 -1.06 -8.49
CA LEU A 166 9.98 -2.44 -8.13
C LEU A 166 9.00 -2.47 -6.95
N GLY A 167 7.85 -3.11 -7.14
CA GLY A 167 6.72 -3.00 -6.23
C GLY A 167 6.05 -1.64 -6.36
N THR A 168 5.70 -1.25 -7.58
CA THR A 168 5.26 0.12 -7.90
C THR A 168 3.94 0.53 -7.24
N GLY A 169 3.08 -0.41 -6.87
CA GLY A 169 1.79 -0.14 -6.22
C GLY A 169 0.93 0.84 -7.02
N SER A 170 0.70 2.01 -6.45
CA SER A 170 -0.05 3.11 -7.10
C SER A 170 0.72 3.84 -8.20
N GLY A 171 2.03 3.58 -8.37
CA GLY A 171 2.91 4.30 -9.29
C GLY A 171 3.50 5.60 -8.74
N ILE A 172 3.26 5.92 -7.47
CA ILE A 172 3.61 7.22 -6.88
C ILE A 172 5.10 7.55 -6.98
N LEU A 173 6.00 6.58 -6.78
CA LEU A 173 7.45 6.80 -6.85
C LEU A 173 7.91 7.04 -8.29
N SER A 174 7.35 6.30 -9.25
CA SER A 174 7.57 6.51 -10.68
C SER A 174 7.12 7.90 -11.13
N ILE A 175 5.92 8.32 -10.70
CA ILE A 175 5.38 9.67 -11.02
C ILE A 175 6.27 10.74 -10.38
N ALA A 176 6.68 10.56 -9.12
CA ALA A 176 7.61 11.47 -8.46
C ALA A 176 8.92 11.61 -9.25
N GLY A 177 9.50 10.48 -9.67
CA GLY A 177 10.73 10.47 -10.48
C GLY A 177 10.58 11.21 -11.80
N LEU A 178 9.50 10.98 -12.55
CA LEU A 178 9.19 11.67 -13.81
C LEU A 178 8.99 13.17 -13.60
N LEU A 179 8.23 13.56 -12.57
CA LEU A 179 8.07 14.95 -12.20
C LEU A 179 9.41 15.61 -11.84
N LEU A 180 10.33 14.88 -11.21
CA LEU A 180 11.63 15.41 -10.80
C LEU A 180 12.66 15.50 -11.93
N GLY A 181 12.43 14.86 -13.08
CA GLY A 181 13.28 14.99 -14.27
C GLY A 181 13.66 13.68 -14.95
N ALA A 182 13.22 12.53 -14.45
CA ALA A 182 13.42 11.27 -15.17
C ALA A 182 12.72 11.33 -16.54
N LYS A 183 13.40 10.81 -17.57
CA LYS A 183 12.82 10.75 -18.92
C LYS A 183 11.96 9.52 -19.16
N GLN A 184 12.18 8.47 -18.36
CA GLN A 184 11.49 7.19 -18.51
C GLN A 184 11.40 6.48 -17.15
N ALA A 185 10.25 5.89 -16.87
CA ALA A 185 10.02 5.01 -15.75
C ALA A 185 9.56 3.62 -16.23
N VAL A 186 10.16 2.57 -15.69
CA VAL A 186 9.71 1.19 -15.83
C VAL A 186 9.16 0.74 -14.49
N MET A 187 7.92 0.33 -14.47
CA MET A 187 7.16 -0.08 -13.29
C MET A 187 6.97 -1.58 -13.27
N VAL A 188 7.16 -2.21 -12.13
CA VAL A 188 6.95 -3.66 -11.97
C VAL A 188 6.18 -3.91 -10.67
N ASP A 189 5.16 -4.75 -10.74
CA ASP A 189 4.42 -5.23 -9.56
C ASP A 189 3.93 -6.65 -9.80
N ILE A 190 3.77 -7.44 -8.74
CA ILE A 190 3.23 -8.80 -8.83
C ILE A 190 1.72 -8.82 -9.04
N PHE A 191 1.02 -7.73 -8.67
CA PHE A 191 -0.43 -7.64 -8.76
C PHE A 191 -0.86 -6.86 -10.01
N GLU A 192 -1.72 -7.47 -10.82
CA GLU A 192 -2.28 -6.85 -12.02
C GLU A 192 -3.03 -5.54 -11.71
N ASN A 193 -3.75 -5.51 -10.58
CA ASN A 193 -4.46 -4.31 -10.14
C ASN A 193 -3.52 -3.14 -9.86
N SER A 194 -2.36 -3.39 -9.22
CA SER A 194 -1.32 -2.37 -8.97
C SER A 194 -0.79 -1.82 -10.29
N VAL A 195 -0.43 -2.69 -11.23
CA VAL A 195 0.08 -2.29 -12.55
C VAL A 195 -0.94 -1.44 -13.31
N ARG A 196 -2.23 -1.81 -13.24
CA ARG A 196 -3.31 -1.03 -13.87
C ARG A 196 -3.44 0.34 -13.21
N THR A 197 -3.53 0.39 -11.87
CA THR A 197 -3.64 1.65 -11.11
C THR A 197 -2.45 2.57 -11.36
N ALA A 198 -1.23 2.01 -11.38
CA ALA A 198 -0.03 2.79 -11.67
C ALA A 198 -0.07 3.44 -13.06
N LYS A 199 -0.54 2.73 -14.08
CA LYS A 199 -0.75 3.29 -15.43
C LYS A 199 -1.77 4.41 -15.44
N GLU A 200 -2.93 4.20 -14.82
CA GLU A 200 -3.99 5.21 -14.74
C GLU A 200 -3.49 6.48 -14.03
N ASN A 201 -2.74 6.33 -12.93
CA ASN A 201 -2.16 7.45 -12.20
C ASN A 201 -1.05 8.17 -13.00
N THR A 202 -0.20 7.45 -13.73
CA THR A 202 0.82 8.09 -14.60
C THR A 202 0.17 8.90 -15.70
N GLU A 203 -0.88 8.39 -16.34
CA GLU A 203 -1.64 9.10 -17.36
C GLU A 203 -2.31 10.37 -16.81
N LYS A 204 -2.89 10.34 -15.60
CA LYS A 204 -3.45 11.51 -14.92
C LYS A 204 -2.40 12.61 -14.69
N ASN A 205 -1.15 12.24 -14.47
CA ASN A 205 -0.04 13.18 -14.32
C ASN A 205 0.59 13.61 -15.66
N GLY A 206 0.00 13.24 -16.80
CA GLY A 206 0.44 13.64 -18.14
C GLY A 206 1.57 12.80 -18.71
N PHE A 207 1.89 11.62 -18.12
CA PHE A 207 2.92 10.73 -18.61
C PHE A 207 2.31 9.56 -19.36
N GLY A 208 2.55 9.50 -20.66
CA GLY A 208 2.05 8.46 -21.57
C GLY A 208 2.99 7.26 -21.72
N SER A 209 2.57 6.34 -22.58
CA SER A 209 3.30 5.09 -22.89
C SER A 209 4.66 5.29 -23.56
N ASP A 210 4.98 6.47 -24.03
CA ASP A 210 6.29 6.86 -24.54
C ASP A 210 7.32 7.07 -23.42
N MET A 211 6.85 7.43 -22.21
CA MET A 211 7.69 7.63 -21.03
C MET A 211 7.58 6.50 -20.01
N VAL A 212 6.50 5.72 -20.05
CA VAL A 212 6.19 4.72 -19.02
C VAL A 212 5.99 3.34 -19.62
N SER A 213 6.64 2.34 -19.03
CA SER A 213 6.37 0.92 -19.27
C SER A 213 6.02 0.23 -17.96
N ALA A 214 5.05 -0.70 -17.97
CA ALA A 214 4.65 -1.38 -16.75
C ALA A 214 4.42 -2.88 -17.01
N TYR A 215 4.94 -3.70 -16.11
CA TYR A 215 4.96 -5.16 -16.22
C TYR A 215 4.44 -5.82 -14.95
N ILE A 216 3.76 -6.95 -15.13
CA ILE A 216 3.34 -7.82 -14.03
C ILE A 216 4.38 -8.91 -13.85
N GLY A 217 4.82 -9.17 -12.64
CA GLY A 217 5.69 -10.28 -12.28
C GLY A 217 6.67 -9.98 -11.16
N ASN A 218 7.46 -10.98 -10.82
CA ASN A 218 8.48 -10.92 -9.78
C ASN A 218 9.87 -11.13 -10.39
N ILE A 219 10.78 -10.16 -10.22
CA ILE A 219 12.12 -10.24 -10.79
C ILE A 219 12.99 -11.35 -10.15
N SER A 220 12.62 -11.88 -8.98
CA SER A 220 13.39 -12.91 -8.31
C SER A 220 13.33 -14.27 -9.03
N ASP A 221 12.21 -14.59 -9.66
CA ASP A 221 11.92 -15.89 -10.26
C ASP A 221 11.57 -15.86 -11.76
N ASP A 222 11.40 -14.66 -12.35
CA ASP A 222 11.01 -14.47 -13.76
C ASP A 222 12.18 -13.91 -14.59
N GLU A 223 12.98 -14.80 -15.17
CA GLU A 223 14.10 -14.41 -16.04
C GLU A 223 13.63 -13.73 -17.34
N PRO A 224 12.59 -14.21 -18.07
CA PRO A 224 12.03 -13.49 -19.19
C PRO A 224 11.57 -12.06 -18.85
N LEU A 225 11.03 -11.84 -17.68
CA LEU A 225 10.68 -10.49 -17.21
C LEU A 225 11.92 -9.62 -17.06
N ARG A 226 13.00 -10.13 -16.44
CA ARG A 226 14.27 -9.39 -16.30
C ARG A 226 14.83 -8.96 -17.65
N GLU A 227 14.80 -9.86 -18.65
CA GLU A 227 15.24 -9.54 -20.03
C GLU A 227 14.37 -8.44 -20.65
N LYS A 228 13.05 -8.49 -20.44
CA LYS A 228 12.07 -7.52 -20.97
C LYS A 228 12.22 -6.15 -20.32
N ILE A 229 12.50 -6.07 -19.02
CA ILE A 229 12.80 -4.83 -18.29
C ILE A 229 14.07 -4.20 -18.87
N GLY A 230 15.05 -5.02 -19.20
CA GLY A 230 16.36 -4.57 -19.69
C GLY A 230 17.25 -4.02 -18.55
N THR A 231 18.27 -3.29 -18.93
CA THR A 231 19.32 -2.80 -18.02
C THR A 231 19.61 -1.32 -18.23
N GLY A 232 20.55 -0.78 -17.48
CA GLY A 232 21.07 0.58 -17.68
C GLY A 232 20.17 1.65 -17.06
N PHE A 233 19.62 1.38 -15.88
CA PHE A 233 18.89 2.36 -15.09
C PHE A 233 19.84 3.24 -14.29
N ASP A 234 19.51 4.52 -14.23
CA ASP A 234 20.23 5.50 -13.44
C ASP A 234 19.83 5.39 -11.97
N ILE A 235 18.54 5.06 -11.72
CA ILE A 235 17.99 4.90 -10.39
C ILE A 235 16.98 3.75 -10.34
N ILE A 236 17.03 3.00 -9.23
CA ILE A 236 16.04 1.96 -8.88
C ILE A 236 15.40 2.35 -7.55
N THR A 237 14.09 2.21 -7.45
CA THR A 237 13.34 2.27 -6.20
C THR A 237 12.70 0.92 -5.90
N ALA A 238 12.67 0.55 -4.61
CA ALA A 238 11.92 -0.59 -4.10
C ALA A 238 11.41 -0.26 -2.69
N ASN A 239 10.13 0.09 -2.59
CA ASN A 239 9.46 0.34 -1.31
C ASN A 239 8.51 -0.82 -0.98
N ILE A 240 9.10 -1.91 -0.48
CA ILE A 240 8.48 -3.23 -0.30
C ILE A 240 8.98 -3.88 0.98
N LEU A 241 8.41 -5.03 1.36
CA LEU A 241 8.80 -5.77 2.55
C LEU A 241 10.28 -6.20 2.54
N ALA A 242 10.90 -6.26 3.71
CA ALA A 242 12.32 -6.60 3.88
C ALA A 242 12.68 -7.95 3.23
N ASP A 243 11.85 -9.00 3.41
CA ASP A 243 12.08 -10.32 2.79
C ASP A 243 12.16 -10.25 1.26
N VAL A 244 11.31 -9.41 0.66
CA VAL A 244 11.27 -9.24 -0.79
C VAL A 244 12.52 -8.49 -1.26
N ILE A 245 12.98 -7.46 -0.53
CA ILE A 245 14.25 -6.76 -0.81
C ILE A 245 15.42 -7.73 -0.75
N VAL A 246 15.49 -8.58 0.29
CA VAL A 246 16.53 -9.61 0.44
C VAL A 246 16.52 -10.56 -0.75
N SER A 247 15.34 -11.07 -1.15
CA SER A 247 15.22 -11.98 -2.30
C SER A 247 15.59 -11.34 -3.65
N MET A 248 15.36 -10.04 -3.80
CA MET A 248 15.68 -9.27 -5.01
C MET A 248 17.13 -8.77 -5.05
N SER A 249 17.82 -8.74 -3.90
CA SER A 249 19.15 -8.14 -3.78
C SER A 249 20.20 -8.67 -4.78
N PRO A 250 20.19 -9.96 -5.21
CA PRO A 250 21.14 -10.46 -6.21
C PRO A 250 20.98 -9.84 -7.61
N TYR A 251 19.83 -9.25 -7.88
CA TYR A 251 19.47 -8.78 -9.23
C TYR A 251 19.65 -7.27 -9.41
N PHE A 252 19.66 -6.47 -8.34
CA PHE A 252 19.69 -5.00 -8.44
C PHE A 252 20.89 -4.48 -9.24
N SER A 253 22.08 -5.04 -9.01
CA SER A 253 23.29 -4.62 -9.71
C SER A 253 23.20 -4.83 -11.22
N GLY A 254 22.54 -5.90 -11.68
CA GLY A 254 22.36 -6.20 -13.10
C GLY A 254 21.49 -5.18 -13.85
N PHE A 255 20.60 -4.49 -13.16
CA PHE A 255 19.73 -3.46 -13.74
C PHE A 255 20.39 -2.08 -13.78
N LEU A 256 21.28 -1.77 -12.83
CA LEU A 256 21.88 -0.45 -12.68
C LEU A 256 22.99 -0.16 -13.70
N LYS A 257 23.14 1.10 -14.03
CA LYS A 257 24.36 1.62 -14.64
C LYS A 257 25.49 1.68 -13.59
N LYS A 258 26.72 1.79 -14.08
CA LYS A 258 27.84 2.16 -13.21
C LYS A 258 27.55 3.47 -12.46
N ASN A 259 27.72 3.46 -11.15
CA ASN A 259 27.36 4.54 -10.23
C ASN A 259 25.85 4.85 -10.16
N GLY A 260 25.00 4.01 -10.71
CA GLY A 260 23.55 4.12 -10.56
C GLY A 260 23.13 3.99 -9.10
N LYS A 261 21.99 4.55 -8.74
CA LYS A 261 21.50 4.62 -7.37
C LYS A 261 20.37 3.60 -7.15
N LEU A 262 20.41 2.98 -5.99
CA LEU A 262 19.33 2.14 -5.47
C LEU A 262 18.77 2.77 -4.20
N ILE A 263 17.47 2.94 -4.13
CA ILE A 263 16.75 3.38 -2.94
C ILE A 263 15.80 2.26 -2.53
N VAL A 264 16.03 1.65 -1.37
CA VAL A 264 15.14 0.64 -0.79
C VAL A 264 14.51 1.18 0.48
N SER A 265 13.23 0.85 0.71
CA SER A 265 12.46 1.23 1.89
C SER A 265 11.32 0.22 2.12
N GLY A 266 10.48 0.47 3.14
CA GLY A 266 9.53 -0.52 3.63
C GLY A 266 10.15 -1.42 4.69
N ILE A 267 11.21 -0.94 5.35
CA ILE A 267 12.06 -1.69 6.27
C ILE A 267 11.85 -1.13 7.68
N ILE A 268 11.31 -1.94 8.58
CA ILE A 268 11.27 -1.60 10.00
C ILE A 268 12.68 -1.71 10.61
N THR A 269 12.91 -0.98 11.70
CA THR A 269 14.24 -0.91 12.32
C THR A 269 14.77 -2.29 12.72
N GLU A 270 13.90 -3.19 13.16
CA GLU A 270 14.22 -4.55 13.59
C GLU A 270 14.75 -5.44 12.44
N ARG A 271 14.38 -5.12 11.18
CA ARG A 271 14.81 -5.86 9.98
C ARG A 271 15.94 -5.18 9.21
N LEU A 272 16.44 -4.03 9.70
CA LEU A 272 17.43 -3.24 9.01
C LEU A 272 18.75 -3.99 8.77
N ASP A 273 19.28 -4.66 9.80
CA ASP A 273 20.58 -5.37 9.74
C ASP A 273 20.57 -6.52 8.72
N GLU A 274 19.44 -7.21 8.59
CA GLU A 274 19.26 -8.27 7.62
C GLU A 274 19.33 -7.73 6.19
N VAL A 275 18.62 -6.64 5.91
CA VAL A 275 18.63 -6.00 4.58
C VAL A 275 20.05 -5.47 4.27
N LEU A 276 20.72 -4.82 5.24
CA LEU A 276 22.08 -4.35 5.05
C LEU A 276 23.06 -5.48 4.71
N SER A 277 22.93 -6.62 5.38
CA SER A 277 23.75 -7.81 5.13
C SER A 277 23.53 -8.34 3.71
N ALA A 278 22.27 -8.49 3.29
CA ALA A 278 21.93 -8.97 1.95
C ALA A 278 22.44 -8.02 0.83
N LEU A 279 22.32 -6.70 1.03
CA LEU A 279 22.88 -5.71 0.09
C LEU A 279 24.39 -5.82 -0.01
N GLN A 280 25.09 -5.95 1.13
CA GLN A 280 26.54 -6.07 1.17
C GLN A 280 27.04 -7.36 0.50
N GLU A 281 26.39 -8.49 0.72
CA GLU A 281 26.70 -9.79 0.09
C GLU A 281 26.60 -9.72 -1.44
N ASN A 282 25.72 -8.86 -1.95
CA ASN A 282 25.52 -8.64 -3.38
C ASN A 282 26.29 -7.43 -3.95
N ASN A 283 27.38 -6.99 -3.25
CA ASN A 283 28.27 -5.90 -3.66
C ASN A 283 27.57 -4.54 -3.85
N ILE A 284 26.49 -4.32 -3.13
CA ILE A 284 25.76 -3.04 -3.11
C ILE A 284 26.27 -2.23 -1.92
N LYS A 285 26.81 -1.06 -2.20
CA LYS A 285 27.37 -0.18 -1.17
C LYS A 285 26.34 0.78 -0.63
N VAL A 286 26.11 0.73 0.66
CA VAL A 286 25.26 1.70 1.37
C VAL A 286 25.96 3.06 1.45
N GLU A 287 25.28 4.12 1.05
CA GLU A 287 25.75 5.51 1.13
C GLU A 287 25.17 6.23 2.34
N SER A 288 23.86 6.06 2.58
CA SER A 288 23.19 6.65 3.74
C SER A 288 21.92 5.87 4.11
N ILE A 289 21.53 6.01 5.35
CA ILE A 289 20.28 5.49 5.90
C ILE A 289 19.50 6.68 6.45
N SER A 290 18.23 6.76 6.12
CA SER A 290 17.27 7.74 6.65
C SER A 290 16.21 6.99 7.43
N GLU A 291 15.92 7.42 8.65
CA GLU A 291 14.95 6.81 9.54
C GLU A 291 13.84 7.81 9.89
N LYS A 292 12.61 7.33 9.99
CA LYS A 292 11.48 8.10 10.51
C LYS A 292 10.43 7.17 11.08
N GLU A 293 10.08 7.40 12.36
CA GLU A 293 9.03 6.65 13.08
C GLU A 293 9.23 5.12 13.00
N GLY A 294 10.47 4.65 13.19
CA GLY A 294 10.82 3.22 13.12
C GLY A 294 10.93 2.64 11.72
N TRP A 295 10.74 3.46 10.67
CA TRP A 295 10.87 3.05 9.26
C TRP A 295 12.14 3.58 8.63
N ASN A 296 12.79 2.75 7.83
CA ASN A 296 14.07 3.07 7.19
C ASN A 296 13.96 3.14 5.68
N ALA A 297 14.77 4.06 5.11
CA ALA A 297 15.10 4.10 3.69
C ALA A 297 16.61 4.13 3.53
N ILE A 298 17.13 3.28 2.63
CA ILE A 298 18.55 3.10 2.40
C ILE A 298 18.87 3.59 1.00
N LEU A 299 19.81 4.54 0.89
CA LEU A 299 20.42 4.94 -0.37
C LEU A 299 21.68 4.13 -0.59
N CYS A 300 21.78 3.52 -1.74
CA CYS A 300 22.90 2.67 -2.13
C CYS A 300 23.45 3.04 -3.51
N THR A 301 24.67 2.58 -3.77
CA THR A 301 25.29 2.63 -5.10
C THR A 301 25.91 1.28 -5.46
N CYS A 302 25.94 0.95 -6.74
CA CYS A 302 26.65 -0.22 -7.24
C CYS A 302 28.05 0.18 -7.70
N ASN A 303 29.06 -0.47 -7.14
CA ASN A 303 30.43 -0.39 -7.66
C ASN A 303 30.62 -1.47 -8.74
N LEU A 304 30.11 -1.22 -9.96
CA LEU A 304 30.36 -2.05 -11.13
C LEU A 304 31.73 -1.77 -11.73
#